data_423b15ddae383e19aa2bd2b6c56a7428
#
_entry.id   423b15ddae383e19aa2bd2b6c56a7428
#
_cell.length_a   1.000
_cell.length_b   1.000
_cell.length_c   1.000
_cell.angle_alpha   90.00
_cell.angle_beta   90.00
_cell.angle_gamma   90.00
#
_symmetry.space_group_name_H-M   'P 1'
#
loop_
_entity.id
_entity.type
_entity.pdbx_description
1 polymer ?
#
loop_
_entity_poly.entity_id
_entity_poly.type
_entity_poly.pdbx_seq_one_letter_code
_entity_poly.pdbx_strand_id
1 'polypeptide(L)'
;MDINSLLNIAAAAAKDAGTHLASFHNTRVDKEDGHDIKLRADKEAERVILDRLIPTGITILSEECGLLPAGDSNYYWIVDPLDGSLNYLRELPMCCVSIALWQGEESPVFGVIYDFNHDKLYKGIVGKSATCNGALIHVSTTTEKSKSIITTGFPVYMSHDEEGLARFIRILQDYKKVRLFGSAAMSCAMVAQGSVETYHERNIAWWDVAAGVAITIAAGGRADIEILDKERHLLDVFLSNSIITKD
;
A
#
# COMPACT_ATOMS: atom_id res chain seq x y z
N MET A 1 11.27 10.11 -20.10
CA MET A 1 10.40 8.99 -19.66
C MET A 1 8.96 9.50 -19.61
N ASP A 2 8.01 8.81 -20.24
CA ASP A 2 6.60 9.20 -20.20
C ASP A 2 5.90 8.56 -19.00
N ILE A 3 5.63 9.36 -17.98
CA ILE A 3 4.97 8.92 -16.73
C ILE A 3 3.56 8.38 -16.99
N ASN A 4 2.82 8.94 -17.96
CA ASN A 4 1.47 8.45 -18.25
C ASN A 4 1.52 7.05 -18.90
N SER A 5 2.51 6.79 -19.75
CA SER A 5 2.73 5.46 -20.33
C SER A 5 3.05 4.44 -19.24
N LEU A 6 3.95 4.77 -18.31
CA LEU A 6 4.30 3.88 -17.19
C LEU A 6 3.12 3.65 -16.24
N LEU A 7 2.31 4.68 -15.95
CA LEU A 7 1.09 4.52 -15.16
C LEU A 7 0.09 3.55 -15.82
N ASN A 8 -0.04 3.61 -17.15
CA ASN A 8 -0.92 2.69 -17.88
C ASN A 8 -0.39 1.26 -17.85
N ILE A 9 0.93 1.07 -17.93
CA ILE A 9 1.57 -0.25 -17.78
C ILE A 9 1.29 -0.81 -16.39
N ALA A 10 1.49 -0.01 -15.31
CA ALA A 10 1.22 -0.43 -13.94
C ALA A 10 -0.27 -0.75 -13.72
N ALA A 11 -1.17 0.07 -14.25
CA ALA A 11 -2.62 -0.16 -14.16
C ALA A 11 -3.05 -1.45 -14.88
N ALA A 12 -2.46 -1.74 -16.03
CA ALA A 12 -2.71 -2.99 -16.74
C ALA A 12 -2.15 -4.18 -15.98
N ALA A 13 -0.92 -4.08 -15.45
CA ALA A 13 -0.29 -5.12 -14.64
C ALA A 13 -1.13 -5.44 -13.39
N ALA A 14 -1.58 -4.42 -12.67
CA ALA A 14 -2.41 -4.60 -11.47
C ALA A 14 -3.75 -5.26 -11.80
N LYS A 15 -4.40 -4.88 -12.91
CA LYS A 15 -5.66 -5.50 -13.35
C LYS A 15 -5.50 -6.95 -13.78
N ASP A 16 -4.45 -7.27 -14.54
CA ASP A 16 -4.19 -8.64 -14.97
C ASP A 16 -3.91 -9.54 -13.77
N ALA A 17 -3.07 -9.09 -12.83
CA ALA A 17 -2.76 -9.82 -11.61
C ALA A 17 -4.02 -10.00 -10.74
N GLY A 18 -4.81 -8.94 -10.51
CA GLY A 18 -6.06 -9.03 -9.75
C GLY A 18 -7.10 -9.93 -10.41
N THR A 19 -7.21 -9.92 -11.75
CA THR A 19 -8.07 -10.85 -12.48
C THR A 19 -7.61 -12.30 -12.31
N HIS A 20 -6.30 -12.53 -12.35
CA HIS A 20 -5.71 -13.83 -12.07
C HIS A 20 -6.06 -14.28 -10.64
N LEU A 21 -5.84 -13.42 -9.63
CA LEU A 21 -6.17 -13.70 -8.23
C LEU A 21 -7.66 -14.01 -8.04
N ALA A 22 -8.56 -13.25 -8.65
CA ALA A 22 -10.00 -13.47 -8.55
C ALA A 22 -10.45 -14.83 -9.13
N SER A 23 -9.69 -15.37 -10.09
CA SER A 23 -9.96 -16.68 -10.70
C SER A 23 -9.12 -17.83 -10.10
N PHE A 24 -8.19 -17.53 -9.23
CA PHE A 24 -7.22 -18.48 -8.70
C PHE A 24 -7.79 -19.18 -7.46
N HIS A 25 -8.19 -20.43 -7.60
CA HIS A 25 -8.82 -21.21 -6.52
C HIS A 25 -7.83 -22.05 -5.70
N ASN A 26 -6.52 -21.92 -5.96
CA ASN A 26 -5.51 -22.69 -5.23
C ASN A 26 -4.88 -21.83 -4.12
N THR A 27 -5.55 -21.77 -2.98
CA THR A 27 -5.12 -21.05 -1.78
C THR A 27 -4.09 -21.83 -0.94
N ARG A 28 -3.18 -22.56 -1.59
CA ARG A 28 -2.14 -23.31 -0.89
C ARG A 28 -1.17 -22.35 -0.22
N VAL A 29 -0.99 -22.51 1.08
CA VAL A 29 0.04 -21.84 1.87
C VAL A 29 1.40 -22.47 1.50
N ASP A 30 2.31 -21.69 0.97
CA ASP A 30 3.67 -22.12 0.63
C ASP A 30 4.60 -22.00 1.84
N LYS A 31 4.42 -20.95 2.66
CA LYS A 31 5.23 -20.69 3.85
C LYS A 31 4.41 -19.92 4.90
N GLU A 32 4.58 -20.30 6.15
CA GLU A 32 4.17 -19.51 7.32
C GLU A 32 5.43 -19.09 8.08
N ASP A 33 5.57 -17.80 8.40
CA ASP A 33 6.69 -17.26 9.15
C ASP A 33 6.17 -16.29 10.23
N GLY A 34 5.90 -16.86 11.41
CA GLY A 34 5.32 -16.12 12.52
C GLY A 34 3.90 -15.65 12.21
N HIS A 35 3.73 -14.35 12.00
CA HIS A 35 2.45 -13.72 11.65
C HIS A 35 2.27 -13.48 10.16
N ASP A 36 3.25 -13.82 9.34
CA ASP A 36 3.23 -13.64 7.89
C ASP A 36 2.90 -14.96 7.18
N ILE A 37 2.06 -14.87 6.14
CA ILE A 37 1.62 -16.02 5.33
C ILE A 37 1.92 -15.72 3.88
N LYS A 38 2.76 -16.57 3.27
CA LYS A 38 3.05 -16.52 1.85
C LYS A 38 2.28 -17.60 1.12
N LEU A 39 1.49 -17.18 0.16
CA LEU A 39 0.67 -18.07 -0.63
C LEU A 39 1.31 -18.30 -2.00
N ARG A 40 0.95 -19.41 -2.63
CA ARG A 40 1.27 -19.61 -4.05
C ARG A 40 0.64 -18.53 -4.95
N ALA A 41 -0.49 -17.97 -4.51
CA ALA A 41 -1.18 -16.89 -5.20
C ALA A 41 -0.32 -15.63 -5.35
N ASP A 42 0.47 -15.26 -4.30
CA ASP A 42 1.38 -14.10 -4.33
C ASP A 42 2.39 -14.22 -5.48
N LYS A 43 3.05 -15.38 -5.57
CA LYS A 43 4.07 -15.65 -6.62
C LYS A 43 3.49 -15.68 -8.04
N GLU A 44 2.30 -16.23 -8.19
CA GLU A 44 1.63 -16.26 -9.51
C GLU A 44 1.18 -14.84 -9.91
N ALA A 45 0.68 -14.04 -8.98
CA ALA A 45 0.36 -12.63 -9.22
C ALA A 45 1.62 -11.81 -9.55
N GLU A 46 2.71 -12.02 -8.79
CA GLU A 46 4.00 -11.39 -9.07
C GLU A 46 4.46 -11.67 -10.49
N ARG A 47 4.43 -12.93 -10.93
CA ARG A 47 4.84 -13.30 -12.29
C ARG A 47 4.07 -12.52 -13.36
N VAL A 48 2.75 -12.39 -13.19
CA VAL A 48 1.91 -11.61 -14.12
C VAL A 48 2.32 -10.13 -14.15
N ILE A 49 2.67 -9.56 -12.99
CA ILE A 49 3.11 -8.17 -12.89
C ILE A 49 4.49 -7.99 -13.54
N LEU A 50 5.44 -8.88 -13.24
CA LEU A 50 6.80 -8.82 -13.75
C LEU A 50 6.86 -8.93 -15.28
N ASP A 51 6.02 -9.75 -15.90
CA ASP A 51 5.92 -9.87 -17.37
C ASP A 51 5.64 -8.50 -18.05
N ARG A 52 4.97 -7.57 -17.36
CA ARG A 52 4.71 -6.22 -17.86
C ARG A 52 5.75 -5.19 -17.45
N LEU A 53 6.33 -5.32 -16.24
CA LEU A 53 7.25 -4.31 -15.72
C LEU A 53 8.69 -4.50 -16.16
N ILE A 54 9.20 -5.73 -16.31
CA ILE A 54 10.57 -6.00 -16.75
C ILE A 54 10.91 -5.32 -18.09
N PRO A 55 10.03 -5.33 -19.12
CA PRO A 55 10.34 -4.67 -20.39
C PRO A 55 10.54 -3.16 -20.29
N THR A 56 10.16 -2.51 -19.17
CA THR A 56 10.38 -1.08 -18.97
C THR A 56 11.84 -0.72 -18.70
N GLY A 57 12.67 -1.70 -18.32
CA GLY A 57 14.08 -1.49 -17.99
C GLY A 57 14.31 -0.69 -16.70
N ILE A 58 13.30 -0.61 -15.82
CA ILE A 58 13.37 0.06 -14.53
C ILE A 58 13.58 -0.98 -13.43
N THR A 59 14.44 -0.69 -12.45
CA THR A 59 14.68 -1.55 -11.28
C THR A 59 13.35 -1.85 -10.55
N ILE A 60 13.16 -3.10 -10.14
CA ILE A 60 11.96 -3.55 -9.42
C ILE A 60 12.36 -3.99 -8.02
N LEU A 61 11.66 -3.50 -7.02
CA LEU A 61 11.63 -4.03 -5.66
C LEU A 61 10.26 -4.67 -5.45
N SER A 62 10.21 -5.97 -5.25
CA SER A 62 8.98 -6.72 -5.03
C SER A 62 9.06 -7.53 -3.74
N GLU A 63 7.93 -7.71 -3.08
CA GLU A 63 7.84 -8.46 -1.82
C GLU A 63 8.38 -9.89 -1.94
N GLU A 64 8.03 -10.60 -3.02
CA GLU A 64 8.32 -12.02 -3.15
C GLU A 64 9.73 -12.30 -3.70
N CYS A 65 10.15 -11.63 -4.78
CA CYS A 65 11.45 -11.86 -5.42
C CYS A 65 12.54 -10.89 -4.95
N GLY A 66 12.20 -9.87 -4.14
CA GLY A 66 13.15 -8.86 -3.69
C GLY A 66 13.59 -7.90 -4.80
N LEU A 67 14.85 -7.48 -4.77
CA LEU A 67 15.39 -6.49 -5.70
C LEU A 67 15.81 -7.16 -7.02
N LEU A 68 15.21 -6.70 -8.12
CA LEU A 68 15.59 -7.02 -9.50
C LEU A 68 16.21 -5.77 -10.14
N PRO A 69 17.54 -5.65 -10.15
CA PRO A 69 18.21 -4.47 -10.70
C PRO A 69 18.06 -4.41 -12.22
N ALA A 70 17.82 -3.21 -12.75
CA ALA A 70 17.75 -2.98 -14.19
C ALA A 70 18.28 -1.58 -14.53
N GLY A 71 19.21 -1.48 -15.48
CA GLY A 71 19.75 -0.21 -15.98
C GLY A 71 20.34 0.72 -14.90
N ASP A 72 20.63 1.96 -15.30
CA ASP A 72 21.18 3.03 -14.44
C ASP A 72 20.12 4.06 -14.03
N SER A 73 18.84 3.72 -14.10
CA SER A 73 17.77 4.65 -13.78
C SER A 73 17.61 4.79 -12.26
N ASN A 74 17.46 6.02 -11.78
CA ASN A 74 17.15 6.29 -10.37
C ASN A 74 15.66 6.10 -10.07
N TYR A 75 14.96 5.27 -10.86
CA TYR A 75 13.56 4.94 -10.65
C TYR A 75 13.41 3.50 -10.21
N TYR A 76 12.40 3.26 -9.36
CA TYR A 76 12.08 1.94 -8.82
C TYR A 76 10.59 1.67 -8.98
N TRP A 77 10.26 0.52 -9.54
CA TRP A 77 8.99 -0.10 -9.31
C TRP A 77 9.00 -0.71 -7.92
N ILE A 78 7.96 -0.45 -7.14
CA ILE A 78 7.77 -1.05 -5.82
C ILE A 78 6.44 -1.79 -5.87
N VAL A 79 6.49 -3.10 -5.61
CA VAL A 79 5.38 -4.02 -5.91
C VAL A 79 5.05 -4.87 -4.70
N ASP A 80 3.78 -4.89 -4.35
CA ASP A 80 3.14 -5.90 -3.54
C ASP A 80 2.11 -6.62 -4.40
N PRO A 81 2.34 -7.89 -4.75
CA PRO A 81 1.47 -8.65 -5.64
C PRO A 81 0.11 -8.95 -5.03
N LEU A 82 0.03 -9.09 -3.71
CA LEU A 82 -1.20 -9.39 -2.96
C LEU A 82 -1.13 -8.87 -1.53
N ASP A 83 -1.32 -7.56 -1.34
CA ASP A 83 -1.50 -7.00 0.01
C ASP A 83 -2.77 -7.56 0.67
N GLY A 84 -2.60 -8.09 1.88
CA GLY A 84 -3.67 -8.75 2.61
C GLY A 84 -3.81 -10.24 2.28
N SER A 85 -2.72 -10.98 2.15
CA SER A 85 -2.70 -12.42 1.82
C SER A 85 -3.53 -13.28 2.79
N LEU A 86 -3.55 -12.95 4.10
CA LEU A 86 -4.41 -13.65 5.06
C LEU A 86 -5.90 -13.38 4.81
N ASN A 87 -6.25 -12.13 4.44
CA ASN A 87 -7.63 -11.80 4.06
C ASN A 87 -8.04 -12.58 2.81
N TYR A 88 -7.17 -12.62 1.80
CA TYR A 88 -7.40 -13.40 0.59
C TYR A 88 -7.62 -14.88 0.90
N LEU A 89 -6.75 -15.50 1.71
CA LEU A 89 -6.87 -16.90 2.15
C LEU A 89 -8.20 -17.17 2.86
N ARG A 90 -8.75 -16.19 3.56
CA ARG A 90 -10.00 -16.29 4.34
C ARG A 90 -11.22 -15.75 3.62
N GLU A 91 -11.08 -15.41 2.33
CA GLU A 91 -12.16 -14.84 1.50
C GLU A 91 -12.75 -13.54 2.08
N LEU A 92 -11.91 -12.79 2.84
CA LEU A 92 -12.25 -11.45 3.30
C LEU A 92 -11.93 -10.45 2.18
N PRO A 93 -12.86 -9.53 1.80
CA PRO A 93 -12.70 -8.70 0.61
C PRO A 93 -11.78 -7.48 0.82
N MET A 94 -10.81 -7.56 1.71
CA MET A 94 -9.85 -6.50 2.03
C MET A 94 -8.44 -6.95 1.65
N CYS A 95 -8.22 -7.10 0.35
CA CYS A 95 -6.94 -7.41 -0.26
C CYS A 95 -6.87 -6.79 -1.66
N CYS A 96 -5.67 -6.49 -2.14
CA CYS A 96 -5.48 -5.79 -3.40
C CYS A 96 -4.10 -6.06 -4.01
N VAL A 97 -3.90 -5.61 -5.25
CA VAL A 97 -2.59 -5.49 -5.90
C VAL A 97 -2.09 -4.05 -5.75
N SER A 98 -0.84 -3.87 -5.35
CA SER A 98 -0.22 -2.56 -5.11
C SER A 98 1.05 -2.40 -5.96
N ILE A 99 1.11 -1.34 -6.81
CA ILE A 99 2.25 -1.04 -7.67
C ILE A 99 2.54 0.46 -7.62
N ALA A 100 3.79 0.83 -7.30
CA ALA A 100 4.24 2.21 -7.29
C ALA A 100 5.44 2.45 -8.19
N LEU A 101 5.61 3.68 -8.65
CA LEU A 101 6.86 4.18 -9.20
C LEU A 101 7.41 5.26 -8.27
N TRP A 102 8.66 5.10 -7.87
CA TRP A 102 9.39 6.07 -7.06
C TRP A 102 10.68 6.50 -7.75
N GLN A 103 11.13 7.72 -7.47
CA GLN A 103 12.45 8.23 -7.85
C GLN A 103 13.34 8.27 -6.61
N GLY A 104 14.34 7.40 -6.55
CA GLY A 104 15.07 7.14 -5.32
C GLY A 104 14.17 6.58 -4.21
N GLU A 105 14.62 6.72 -2.96
CA GLU A 105 13.89 6.21 -1.77
C GLU A 105 12.91 7.25 -1.18
N GLU A 106 12.94 8.50 -1.65
CA GLU A 106 12.25 9.62 -0.99
C GLU A 106 11.15 10.27 -1.83
N SER A 107 11.12 10.00 -3.14
CA SER A 107 10.25 10.75 -4.05
C SER A 107 9.22 9.87 -4.75
N PRO A 108 7.99 9.75 -4.20
CA PRO A 108 6.91 9.04 -4.89
C PRO A 108 6.53 9.78 -6.18
N VAL A 109 6.37 9.05 -7.27
CA VAL A 109 5.98 9.59 -8.58
C VAL A 109 4.50 9.30 -8.83
N PHE A 110 4.10 8.04 -8.71
CA PHE A 110 2.70 7.63 -8.77
C PHE A 110 2.47 6.29 -8.06
N GLY A 111 1.20 6.01 -7.79
CA GLY A 111 0.74 4.74 -7.25
C GLY A 111 -0.48 4.21 -7.99
N VAL A 112 -0.61 2.90 -7.99
CA VAL A 112 -1.76 2.13 -8.48
C VAL A 112 -2.11 1.08 -7.44
N ILE A 113 -3.38 1.04 -7.02
CA ILE A 113 -3.94 -0.01 -6.16
C ILE A 113 -5.18 -0.56 -6.86
N TYR A 114 -5.25 -1.87 -7.03
CA TYR A 114 -6.41 -2.53 -7.62
C TYR A 114 -7.08 -3.48 -6.62
N ASP A 115 -8.20 -3.02 -6.08
CA ASP A 115 -9.15 -3.84 -5.31
C ASP A 115 -9.96 -4.69 -6.29
N PHE A 116 -9.50 -5.91 -6.50
CA PHE A 116 -10.12 -6.84 -7.45
C PHE A 116 -11.44 -7.44 -6.95
N ASN A 117 -11.73 -7.36 -5.63
CA ASN A 117 -12.99 -7.83 -5.08
C ASN A 117 -14.15 -6.90 -5.43
N HIS A 118 -13.88 -5.59 -5.59
CA HIS A 118 -14.90 -4.58 -5.87
C HIS A 118 -14.70 -3.90 -7.24
N ASP A 119 -13.75 -4.37 -8.06
CA ASP A 119 -13.33 -3.76 -9.33
C ASP A 119 -13.04 -2.25 -9.20
N LYS A 120 -12.25 -1.87 -8.17
CA LYS A 120 -11.85 -0.49 -7.95
C LYS A 120 -10.37 -0.30 -8.25
N LEU A 121 -10.09 0.51 -9.26
CA LEU A 121 -8.74 0.89 -9.64
C LEU A 121 -8.43 2.31 -9.14
N TYR A 122 -7.64 2.40 -8.07
CA TYR A 122 -7.11 3.65 -7.55
C TYR A 122 -5.82 4.00 -8.26
N LYS A 123 -5.70 5.25 -8.72
CA LYS A 123 -4.48 5.78 -9.34
C LYS A 123 -4.24 7.20 -8.85
N GLY A 124 -2.97 7.53 -8.58
CA GLY A 124 -2.59 8.90 -8.25
C GLY A 124 -1.21 9.26 -8.79
N ILE A 125 -1.08 10.42 -9.44
CA ILE A 125 0.19 11.01 -9.87
C ILE A 125 0.48 12.18 -8.96
N VAL A 126 1.59 12.13 -8.24
CA VAL A 126 2.02 13.21 -7.34
C VAL A 126 2.16 14.52 -8.10
N GLY A 127 1.60 15.61 -7.55
CA GLY A 127 1.55 16.92 -8.21
C GLY A 127 0.45 17.07 -9.27
N LYS A 128 -0.42 16.05 -9.48
CA LYS A 128 -1.58 16.13 -10.37
C LYS A 128 -2.88 15.83 -9.61
N SER A 129 -3.38 14.59 -9.72
CA SER A 129 -4.64 14.19 -9.10
C SER A 129 -4.66 12.70 -8.81
N ALA A 130 -5.61 12.28 -7.96
CA ALA A 130 -5.95 10.89 -7.73
C ALA A 130 -7.35 10.58 -8.26
N THR A 131 -7.55 9.33 -8.69
CA THR A 131 -8.82 8.83 -9.22
C THR A 131 -9.12 7.42 -8.74
N CYS A 132 -10.41 7.10 -8.60
CA CYS A 132 -10.91 5.74 -8.49
C CYS A 132 -11.83 5.46 -9.70
N ASN A 133 -11.49 4.46 -10.50
CA ASN A 133 -12.18 4.15 -11.77
C ASN A 133 -12.38 5.37 -12.69
N GLY A 134 -11.40 6.29 -12.70
CA GLY A 134 -11.42 7.52 -13.49
C GLY A 134 -12.17 8.70 -12.86
N ALA A 135 -12.96 8.49 -11.82
CA ALA A 135 -13.56 9.57 -11.04
C ALA A 135 -12.54 10.17 -10.06
N LEU A 136 -12.47 11.49 -9.96
CA LEU A 136 -11.60 12.18 -9.02
C LEU A 136 -11.94 11.80 -7.58
N ILE A 137 -10.91 11.57 -6.78
CA ILE A 137 -11.01 11.35 -5.34
C ILE A 137 -10.18 12.38 -4.58
N HIS A 138 -10.60 12.69 -3.37
CA HIS A 138 -9.94 13.62 -2.47
C HIS A 138 -9.98 13.08 -1.04
N VAL A 139 -9.00 13.46 -0.25
CA VAL A 139 -8.99 13.17 1.19
C VAL A 139 -10.16 13.87 1.91
N SER A 140 -10.50 13.37 3.10
CA SER A 140 -11.52 13.94 3.97
C SER A 140 -11.23 15.40 4.38
N THR A 141 -12.26 16.17 4.68
CA THR A 141 -12.15 17.53 5.23
C THR A 141 -12.37 17.60 6.74
N THR A 142 -12.42 16.46 7.44
CA THR A 142 -12.59 16.39 8.90
C THR A 142 -11.39 17.02 9.60
N THR A 143 -11.64 17.88 10.61
CA THR A 143 -10.61 18.70 11.26
C THR A 143 -10.18 18.20 12.63
N GLU A 144 -10.96 17.32 13.25
CA GLU A 144 -10.76 16.91 14.65
C GLU A 144 -10.52 15.39 14.74
N LYS A 145 -9.47 14.96 15.45
CA LYS A 145 -9.23 13.52 15.73
C LYS A 145 -10.43 12.85 16.38
N SER A 146 -11.08 13.52 17.32
CA SER A 146 -12.29 13.03 18.03
C SER A 146 -13.50 12.77 17.13
N LYS A 147 -13.48 13.24 15.89
CA LYS A 147 -14.50 12.99 14.85
C LYS A 147 -14.01 12.07 13.75
N SER A 148 -12.74 11.70 13.78
CA SER A 148 -12.01 10.99 12.74
C SER A 148 -11.96 9.48 12.95
N ILE A 149 -11.72 8.78 11.87
CA ILE A 149 -11.39 7.35 11.87
C ILE A 149 -9.89 7.21 11.57
N ILE A 150 -9.20 6.42 12.39
CA ILE A 150 -7.85 5.92 12.08
C ILE A 150 -7.92 4.47 11.64
N THR A 151 -7.14 4.13 10.61
CA THR A 151 -6.85 2.76 10.27
C THR A 151 -5.38 2.45 10.55
N THR A 152 -5.07 1.24 10.98
CA THR A 152 -3.74 0.78 11.38
C THR A 152 -3.65 -0.74 11.25
N GLY A 153 -2.43 -1.29 11.23
CA GLY A 153 -2.17 -2.69 11.52
C GLY A 153 -1.91 -2.92 13.00
N PHE A 154 -1.90 -4.18 13.42
CA PHE A 154 -1.36 -4.53 14.74
C PHE A 154 0.14 -4.78 14.54
N PRO A 155 1.02 -3.94 15.10
CA PRO A 155 2.44 -3.95 14.73
C PRO A 155 3.12 -5.25 15.17
N VAL A 156 3.49 -6.08 14.21
CA VAL A 156 4.11 -7.40 14.42
C VAL A 156 5.46 -7.29 15.15
N TYR A 157 6.21 -6.23 14.86
CA TYR A 157 7.55 -6.00 15.43
C TYR A 157 7.56 -4.99 16.59
N MET A 158 6.40 -4.68 17.16
CA MET A 158 6.30 -3.84 18.35
C MET A 158 6.61 -4.68 19.60
N SER A 159 7.22 -4.06 20.64
CA SER A 159 7.24 -4.69 21.96
C SER A 159 5.80 -4.82 22.48
N HIS A 160 5.40 -6.05 22.80
CA HIS A 160 4.10 -6.33 23.41
C HIS A 160 4.14 -6.26 24.94
N ASP A 161 5.16 -5.59 25.51
CA ASP A 161 5.17 -5.26 26.93
C ASP A 161 4.12 -4.18 27.25
N GLU A 162 3.93 -3.93 28.55
CA GLU A 162 2.90 -2.99 29.02
C GLU A 162 3.11 -1.57 28.47
N GLU A 163 4.37 -1.13 28.34
CA GLU A 163 4.69 0.21 27.82
C GLU A 163 4.42 0.34 26.32
N GLY A 164 4.80 -0.66 25.53
CA GLY A 164 4.54 -0.71 24.08
C GLY A 164 3.03 -0.71 23.78
N LEU A 165 2.29 -1.56 24.49
CA LEU A 165 0.83 -1.61 24.35
C LEU A 165 0.16 -0.31 24.79
N ALA A 166 0.59 0.29 25.90
CA ALA A 166 0.07 1.56 26.36
C ALA A 166 0.35 2.70 25.37
N ARG A 167 1.50 2.69 24.70
CA ARG A 167 1.84 3.66 23.65
C ARG A 167 0.92 3.51 22.45
N PHE A 168 0.71 2.28 21.98
CA PHE A 168 -0.21 2.00 20.88
C PHE A 168 -1.63 2.47 21.19
N ILE A 169 -2.16 2.15 22.38
CA ILE A 169 -3.50 2.58 22.78
C ILE A 169 -3.59 4.11 22.90
N ARG A 170 -2.56 4.81 23.41
CA ARG A 170 -2.57 6.28 23.48
C ARG A 170 -2.74 6.94 22.11
N ILE A 171 -2.12 6.40 21.05
CA ILE A 171 -2.27 6.92 19.70
C ILE A 171 -3.73 6.76 19.22
N LEU A 172 -4.38 5.65 19.55
CA LEU A 172 -5.69 5.30 19.02
C LEU A 172 -6.86 5.97 19.77
N GLN A 173 -6.70 6.26 21.08
CA GLN A 173 -7.80 6.74 21.93
C GLN A 173 -8.35 8.13 21.55
N ASP A 174 -7.54 8.94 20.85
CA ASP A 174 -7.94 10.29 20.43
C ASP A 174 -8.90 10.28 19.23
N TYR A 175 -8.99 9.14 18.54
CA TYR A 175 -9.84 8.99 17.37
C TYR A 175 -11.23 8.48 17.75
N LYS A 176 -12.23 8.87 16.98
CA LYS A 176 -13.61 8.43 17.17
C LYS A 176 -13.76 6.92 16.99
N LYS A 177 -13.09 6.35 16.02
CA LYS A 177 -13.08 4.90 15.74
C LYS A 177 -11.75 4.47 15.16
N VAL A 178 -11.41 3.21 15.42
CA VAL A 178 -10.25 2.51 14.87
C VAL A 178 -10.73 1.42 13.92
N ARG A 179 -9.98 1.18 12.84
CA ARG A 179 -10.18 0.06 11.94
C ARG A 179 -8.87 -0.68 11.75
N LEU A 180 -8.96 -2.00 11.73
CA LEU A 180 -7.87 -2.94 11.44
C LEU A 180 -8.33 -3.77 10.26
N PHE A 181 -7.93 -3.36 9.05
CA PHE A 181 -8.40 -4.01 7.82
C PHE A 181 -7.55 -5.20 7.40
N GLY A 182 -6.31 -5.32 7.90
CA GLY A 182 -5.38 -6.37 7.52
C GLY A 182 -4.85 -6.24 6.09
N SER A 183 -4.84 -5.01 5.57
CA SER A 183 -4.31 -4.61 4.28
C SER A 183 -3.90 -3.14 4.38
N ALA A 184 -2.60 -2.87 4.26
CA ALA A 184 -2.05 -1.53 4.38
C ALA A 184 -2.36 -0.69 3.14
N ALA A 185 -2.23 -1.26 1.94
CA ALA A 185 -2.54 -0.55 0.71
C ALA A 185 -4.02 -0.17 0.63
N MET A 186 -4.94 -1.07 1.03
CA MET A 186 -6.37 -0.74 1.12
C MET A 186 -6.63 0.36 2.15
N SER A 187 -5.95 0.31 3.31
CA SER A 187 -6.04 1.36 4.33
C SER A 187 -5.64 2.73 3.78
N CYS A 188 -4.53 2.80 3.03
CA CYS A 188 -4.07 4.01 2.35
C CYS A 188 -5.09 4.49 1.29
N ALA A 189 -5.65 3.58 0.49
CA ALA A 189 -6.68 3.91 -0.51
C ALA A 189 -7.93 4.52 0.15
N MET A 190 -8.32 4.02 1.35
CA MET A 190 -9.43 4.59 2.12
C MET A 190 -9.13 6.01 2.62
N VAL A 191 -7.87 6.34 2.97
CA VAL A 191 -7.45 7.71 3.27
C VAL A 191 -7.54 8.58 2.03
N ALA A 192 -6.99 8.14 0.90
CA ALA A 192 -6.96 8.89 -0.35
C ALA A 192 -8.35 9.22 -0.88
N GLN A 193 -9.34 8.33 -0.71
CA GLN A 193 -10.73 8.59 -1.12
C GLN A 193 -11.58 9.32 -0.06
N GLY A 194 -11.01 9.67 1.10
CA GLY A 194 -11.68 10.42 2.16
C GLY A 194 -12.66 9.60 3.01
N SER A 195 -12.60 8.27 2.96
CA SER A 195 -13.45 7.37 3.78
C SER A 195 -12.97 7.25 5.22
N VAL A 196 -11.67 7.42 5.44
CA VAL A 196 -11.02 7.54 6.75
C VAL A 196 -10.05 8.71 6.71
N GLU A 197 -9.69 9.24 7.87
CA GLU A 197 -8.88 10.45 7.95
C GLU A 197 -7.39 10.15 8.03
N THR A 198 -7.02 9.04 8.67
CA THR A 198 -5.61 8.71 8.90
C THR A 198 -5.34 7.22 8.79
N TYR A 199 -4.12 6.92 8.35
CA TYR A 199 -3.47 5.62 8.49
C TYR A 199 -2.15 5.83 9.22
N HIS A 200 -1.86 5.00 10.22
CA HIS A 200 -0.56 5.00 10.89
C HIS A 200 -0.13 3.57 11.20
N GLU A 201 1.05 3.22 10.74
CA GLU A 201 1.67 1.94 11.06
C GLU A 201 3.19 2.08 11.13
N ARG A 202 3.79 1.42 12.14
CA ARG A 202 5.22 1.38 12.36
C ARG A 202 5.77 -0.01 12.05
N ASN A 203 6.96 -0.07 11.49
CA ASN A 203 7.61 -1.30 11.00
C ASN A 203 6.82 -1.97 9.86
N ILE A 204 6.17 -1.16 9.03
CA ILE A 204 5.51 -1.62 7.80
C ILE A 204 6.51 -1.71 6.66
N ALA A 205 6.36 -2.69 5.77
CA ALA A 205 7.25 -2.81 4.63
C ALA A 205 6.93 -1.76 3.55
N TRP A 206 7.95 -1.37 2.78
CA TRP A 206 7.80 -0.30 1.79
C TRP A 206 6.79 -0.64 0.71
N TRP A 207 6.78 -1.88 0.23
CA TRP A 207 5.84 -2.33 -0.81
C TRP A 207 4.38 -2.28 -0.38
N ASP A 208 4.07 -2.46 0.90
CA ASP A 208 2.69 -2.40 1.44
C ASP A 208 2.08 -0.99 1.35
N VAL A 209 2.93 0.06 1.36
CA VAL A 209 2.48 1.44 1.48
C VAL A 209 2.87 2.35 0.30
N ALA A 210 3.85 1.95 -0.51
CA ALA A 210 4.44 2.82 -1.54
C ALA A 210 3.42 3.41 -2.51
N ALA A 211 2.47 2.60 -3.00
CA ALA A 211 1.42 3.07 -3.89
C ALA A 211 0.41 3.96 -3.15
N GLY A 212 0.04 3.55 -1.94
CA GLY A 212 -0.90 4.30 -1.10
C GLY A 212 -0.41 5.69 -0.72
N VAL A 213 0.90 5.83 -0.41
CA VAL A 213 1.56 7.12 -0.18
C VAL A 213 1.39 8.05 -1.38
N ALA A 214 1.76 7.58 -2.59
CA ALA A 214 1.67 8.38 -3.79
C ALA A 214 0.22 8.80 -4.12
N ILE A 215 -0.76 7.88 -3.96
CA ILE A 215 -2.17 8.15 -4.21
C ILE A 215 -2.72 9.14 -3.17
N THR A 216 -2.35 8.99 -1.88
CA THR A 216 -2.80 9.89 -0.81
C THR A 216 -2.29 11.31 -1.03
N ILE A 217 -1.01 11.49 -1.38
CA ILE A 217 -0.44 12.80 -1.73
C ILE A 217 -1.16 13.39 -2.95
N ALA A 218 -1.39 12.59 -3.99
CA ALA A 218 -2.10 13.03 -5.20
C ALA A 218 -3.57 13.40 -4.95
N ALA A 219 -4.19 12.85 -3.90
CA ALA A 219 -5.55 13.18 -3.45
C ALA A 219 -5.62 14.43 -2.55
N GLY A 220 -4.49 15.11 -2.29
CA GLY A 220 -4.38 16.29 -1.42
C GLY A 220 -4.08 15.97 0.05
N GLY A 221 -3.74 14.71 0.35
CA GLY A 221 -3.31 14.27 1.67
C GLY A 221 -1.82 14.56 1.93
N ARG A 222 -1.39 14.18 3.14
CA ARG A 222 -0.01 14.28 3.61
C ARG A 222 0.51 12.91 3.99
N ALA A 223 1.80 12.69 3.74
CA ALA A 223 2.56 11.54 4.18
C ALA A 223 3.76 11.99 5.02
N ASP A 224 3.88 11.47 6.24
CA ASP A 224 5.07 11.56 7.07
C ASP A 224 5.69 10.16 7.12
N ILE A 225 6.92 10.03 6.60
CA ILE A 225 7.61 8.75 6.44
C ILE A 225 8.95 8.83 7.15
N GLU A 226 9.24 7.85 7.99
CA GLU A 226 10.55 7.64 8.61
C GLU A 226 11.06 6.25 8.21
N ILE A 227 12.29 6.18 7.67
CA ILE A 227 12.93 4.89 7.36
C ILE A 227 13.53 4.35 8.67
N LEU A 228 13.03 3.20 9.12
CA LEU A 228 13.47 2.54 10.35
C LEU A 228 14.58 1.52 10.09
N ASP A 229 14.49 0.78 9.00
CA ASP A 229 15.46 -0.24 8.61
C ASP A 229 15.54 -0.29 7.08
N LYS A 230 16.69 0.16 6.54
CA LYS A 230 16.91 0.17 5.08
C LYS A 230 17.08 -1.21 4.47
N GLU A 231 17.74 -2.12 5.19
CA GLU A 231 18.02 -3.46 4.67
C GLU A 231 16.75 -4.31 4.59
N ARG A 232 15.84 -4.10 5.54
CA ARG A 232 14.55 -4.79 5.63
C ARG A 232 13.42 -3.99 4.97
N HIS A 233 13.69 -2.81 4.44
CA HIS A 233 12.71 -1.90 3.84
C HIS A 233 11.56 -1.52 4.81
N LEU A 234 11.84 -1.35 6.11
CA LEU A 234 10.83 -1.05 7.12
C LEU A 234 10.70 0.44 7.38
N LEU A 235 9.46 0.90 7.45
CA LEU A 235 9.08 2.29 7.60
C LEU A 235 8.18 2.51 8.83
N ASP A 236 8.16 3.75 9.34
CA ASP A 236 7.08 4.33 10.12
C ASP A 236 6.33 5.29 9.21
N VAL A 237 5.07 5.00 8.91
CA VAL A 237 4.27 5.76 7.94
C VAL A 237 3.02 6.31 8.62
N PHE A 238 2.84 7.63 8.51
CA PHE A 238 1.61 8.32 8.89
C PHE A 238 1.05 9.04 7.68
N LEU A 239 -0.13 8.63 7.24
CA LEU A 239 -0.89 9.30 6.19
C LEU A 239 -2.07 10.02 6.80
N SER A 240 -2.40 11.19 6.28
CA SER A 240 -3.56 11.94 6.73
C SER A 240 -4.18 12.77 5.62
N ASN A 241 -5.33 13.36 5.95
CA ASN A 241 -6.04 14.33 5.12
C ASN A 241 -5.38 15.74 5.11
N SER A 242 -4.11 15.86 5.47
CA SER A 242 -3.31 17.10 5.61
C SER A 242 -3.73 18.02 6.76
N ILE A 243 -4.86 17.79 7.40
CA ILE A 243 -5.38 18.61 8.50
C ILE A 243 -5.00 17.96 9.84
N ILE A 244 -5.16 16.64 9.93
CA ILE A 244 -4.80 15.86 11.13
C ILE A 244 -3.31 15.57 11.09
N THR A 245 -2.62 15.88 12.18
CA THR A 245 -1.16 15.71 12.31
C THR A 245 -0.80 14.50 13.16
N LYS A 246 0.39 13.95 12.91
CA LYS A 246 1.07 13.02 13.81
C LYS A 246 1.45 13.80 15.08
N ASP A 247 1.24 13.23 16.26
CA ASP A 247 1.62 13.84 17.55
C ASP A 247 3.12 13.77 17.76
#